data_daa4a6850dd4c5a97b5557fe67ef1950
#
_entry.id   daa4a6850dd4c5a97b5557fe67ef1950
#
_cell.length_a   1.000
_cell.length_b   1.000
_cell.length_c   1.000
_cell.angle_alpha   90.00
_cell.angle_beta   90.00
_cell.angle_gamma   90.00
#
_symmetry.space_group_name_H-M   'P 1'
#
loop_
_entity.id
_entity.type
_entity.pdbx_description
1 polymer ?
#
loop_
_entity_poly.entity_id
_entity_poly.type
_entity_poly.pdbx_seq_one_letter_code
_entity_poly.pdbx_strand_id
1 'polypeptide(L)'
;AEKGYDLALTDLGDTYLVEVGSEAGQTLAAGLTPATEADQTAAQQVIDSCRQSMTRRIEVENLGDFMHQRVDHPHWQELKEKCLACGSCTNVCPTCFCFAVQDQTDLSLQNGVRERVWDSCQYYKFSRVAMDHVFRPDRAARIKHRLFHKFAYYEQQFDVVGCVGCGRCVSTCIVKIDPVKVVAALQEGAPEQMPAQRFRPTRRGSCPSENPYTPYPAVIKAIKQQTKDTATYTLAFTDEQLQQEYTFDPGTFNMVSVFGVGEAPISISSGADEKGCFEHTIRAVGNLTNFLTTLKVGD
;
A
#
# COMPACT_ATOMS: atom_id res chain seq x y z
N ALA A 1 13.94 -11.00 12.26
CA ALA A 1 14.01 -9.58 11.84
C ALA A 1 15.26 -9.00 12.48
N GLU A 2 16.14 -8.39 11.71
CA GLU A 2 17.37 -7.80 12.25
C GLU A 2 17.15 -6.41 12.85
N LYS A 3 16.01 -5.80 12.61
CA LYS A 3 15.64 -4.43 13.10
C LYS A 3 14.12 -4.28 13.20
N GLY A 4 13.67 -3.29 13.99
CA GLY A 4 12.26 -2.90 14.09
C GLY A 4 11.47 -3.60 15.18
N TYR A 5 12.14 -4.07 16.24
CA TYR A 5 11.54 -4.63 17.43
C TYR A 5 12.17 -4.02 18.70
N ASP A 6 11.46 -4.03 19.79
CA ASP A 6 12.01 -3.66 21.11
C ASP A 6 12.70 -4.86 21.77
N LEU A 7 12.05 -6.00 21.75
CA LEU A 7 12.59 -7.28 22.21
C LEU A 7 12.30 -8.38 21.19
N ALA A 8 13.28 -9.25 20.91
CA ALA A 8 13.07 -10.51 20.24
C ALA A 8 13.31 -11.66 21.21
N LEU A 9 12.47 -12.70 21.14
CA LEU A 9 12.50 -13.84 22.04
C LEU A 9 12.75 -15.11 21.22
N THR A 10 13.80 -15.85 21.57
CA THR A 10 14.05 -17.21 21.05
C THR A 10 13.73 -18.22 22.15
N ASP A 11 12.77 -19.09 21.89
CA ASP A 11 12.35 -20.15 22.82
C ASP A 11 13.39 -21.27 22.84
N LEU A 12 13.97 -21.51 24.02
CA LEU A 12 14.96 -22.58 24.27
C LEU A 12 14.33 -23.77 24.99
N GLY A 13 13.02 -23.76 25.19
CA GLY A 13 12.25 -24.77 25.91
C GLY A 13 11.89 -24.30 27.31
N ASP A 14 12.84 -24.39 28.26
CA ASP A 14 12.61 -23.97 29.65
C ASP A 14 12.86 -22.47 29.90
N THR A 15 13.56 -21.81 28.97
CA THR A 15 13.95 -20.41 29.05
C THR A 15 13.84 -19.73 27.70
N TYR A 16 13.96 -18.41 27.70
CA TYR A 16 13.99 -17.61 26.47
C TYR A 16 15.30 -16.83 26.37
N LEU A 17 15.96 -16.87 25.23
CA LEU A 17 16.96 -15.86 24.89
C LEU A 17 16.26 -14.58 24.50
N VAL A 18 16.60 -13.44 25.14
CA VAL A 18 16.05 -12.13 24.90
C VAL A 18 17.08 -11.26 24.19
N GLU A 19 16.77 -10.82 22.99
CA GLU A 19 17.58 -9.85 22.26
C GLU A 19 16.92 -8.46 22.32
N VAL A 20 17.70 -7.45 22.64
CA VAL A 20 17.24 -6.07 22.79
C VAL A 20 17.47 -5.31 21.48
N GLY A 21 16.39 -4.74 20.91
CA GLY A 21 16.41 -4.01 19.63
C GLY A 21 16.29 -2.49 19.75
N SER A 22 15.90 -1.95 20.92
CA SER A 22 15.68 -0.53 21.14
C SER A 22 15.96 -0.10 22.58
N GLU A 23 15.97 1.23 22.83
CA GLU A 23 16.07 1.79 24.20
C GLU A 23 14.89 1.39 25.09
N ALA A 24 13.69 1.31 24.53
CA ALA A 24 12.51 0.81 25.23
C ALA A 24 12.70 -0.66 25.64
N GLY A 25 13.24 -1.50 24.74
CA GLY A 25 13.62 -2.88 25.01
C GLY A 25 14.67 -2.98 26.10
N GLN A 26 15.67 -2.10 26.11
CA GLN A 26 16.68 -2.05 27.17
C GLN A 26 16.07 -1.81 28.54
N THR A 27 15.10 -0.92 28.63
CA THR A 27 14.38 -0.63 29.88
C THR A 27 13.59 -1.87 30.36
N LEU A 28 12.93 -2.57 29.44
CA LEU A 28 12.15 -3.78 29.76
C LEU A 28 13.05 -4.98 30.14
N ALA A 29 14.24 -5.05 29.56
CA ALA A 29 15.21 -6.11 29.86
C ALA A 29 16.01 -5.85 31.14
N ALA A 30 15.82 -4.71 31.82
CA ALA A 30 16.52 -4.36 33.03
C ALA A 30 16.21 -5.40 34.15
N GLY A 31 17.24 -6.05 34.65
CA GLY A 31 17.11 -7.09 35.70
C GLY A 31 17.02 -8.53 35.18
N LEU A 32 17.05 -8.75 33.85
CA LEU A 32 17.20 -10.08 33.29
C LEU A 32 18.65 -10.60 33.51
N THR A 33 18.79 -11.93 33.69
CA THR A 33 20.10 -12.56 33.77
C THR A 33 20.81 -12.48 32.41
N PRO A 34 22.08 -12.07 32.37
CA PRO A 34 22.85 -12.06 31.11
C PRO A 34 22.94 -13.46 30.50
N ALA A 35 22.78 -13.54 29.19
CA ALA A 35 22.88 -14.77 28.44
C ALA A 35 24.35 -15.27 28.41
N THR A 36 24.52 -16.59 28.52
CA THR A 36 25.80 -17.26 28.36
C THR A 36 26.09 -17.60 26.88
N GLU A 37 27.32 -17.99 26.56
CA GLU A 37 27.68 -18.54 25.25
C GLU A 37 26.88 -19.81 24.92
N ALA A 38 26.55 -20.59 25.92
CA ALA A 38 25.73 -21.81 25.77
C ALA A 38 24.30 -21.44 25.33
N ASP A 39 23.71 -20.41 25.91
CA ASP A 39 22.37 -19.93 25.54
C ASP A 39 22.34 -19.39 24.09
N GLN A 40 23.38 -18.66 23.70
CA GLN A 40 23.51 -18.16 22.32
C GLN A 40 23.66 -19.29 21.30
N THR A 41 24.45 -20.32 21.66
CA THR A 41 24.63 -21.53 20.84
C THR A 41 23.31 -22.29 20.70
N ALA A 42 22.58 -22.47 21.82
CA ALA A 42 21.28 -23.13 21.81
C ALA A 42 20.27 -22.37 20.96
N ALA A 43 20.21 -21.04 21.03
CA ALA A 43 19.36 -20.22 20.18
C ALA A 43 19.70 -20.38 18.70
N GLN A 44 20.99 -20.38 18.34
CA GLN A 44 21.41 -20.60 16.95
C GLN A 44 21.00 -21.99 16.45
N GLN A 45 21.11 -23.02 17.30
CA GLN A 45 20.66 -24.38 16.93
C GLN A 45 19.15 -24.44 16.70
N VAL A 46 18.34 -23.74 17.51
CA VAL A 46 16.88 -23.64 17.30
C VAL A 46 16.59 -22.98 15.97
N ILE A 47 17.24 -21.85 15.64
CA ILE A 47 17.07 -21.14 14.38
C ILE A 47 17.43 -22.03 13.21
N ASP A 48 18.57 -22.73 13.27
CA ASP A 48 19.04 -23.59 12.17
C ASP A 48 18.14 -24.82 11.99
N SER A 49 17.66 -25.42 13.08
CA SER A 49 16.66 -26.48 13.04
C SER A 49 15.34 -26.01 12.38
N CYS A 50 14.87 -24.83 12.76
CA CYS A 50 13.71 -24.23 12.11
C CYS A 50 13.91 -24.02 10.60
N ARG A 51 15.07 -23.48 10.20
CA ARG A 51 15.42 -23.29 8.78
C ARG A 51 15.47 -24.61 8.01
N GLN A 52 16.04 -25.67 8.60
CA GLN A 52 16.10 -26.99 7.99
C GLN A 52 14.73 -27.65 7.86
N SER A 53 13.83 -27.42 8.82
CA SER A 53 12.47 -27.98 8.80
C SER A 53 11.57 -27.32 7.73
N MET A 54 11.94 -26.13 7.22
CA MET A 54 11.19 -25.45 6.17
C MET A 54 11.42 -26.12 4.82
N THR A 55 10.49 -26.99 4.41
CA THR A 55 10.57 -27.75 3.15
C THR A 55 10.00 -27.01 1.95
N ARG A 56 9.28 -25.90 2.17
CA ARG A 56 8.62 -25.15 1.11
C ARG A 56 9.41 -23.90 0.78
N ARG A 57 9.96 -23.84 -0.43
CA ARG A 57 10.83 -22.76 -0.89
C ARG A 57 10.40 -22.25 -2.25
N ILE A 58 10.69 -21.00 -2.55
CA ILE A 58 10.67 -20.42 -3.88
C ILE A 58 12.13 -20.34 -4.31
N GLU A 59 12.51 -21.16 -5.29
CA GLU A 59 13.89 -21.24 -5.80
C GLU A 59 13.97 -20.44 -7.11
N VAL A 60 13.92 -19.12 -6.96
CA VAL A 60 14.03 -18.16 -8.06
C VAL A 60 14.97 -17.07 -7.63
N GLU A 61 16.06 -16.91 -8.39
CA GLU A 61 16.92 -15.74 -8.26
C GLU A 61 16.16 -14.51 -8.76
N ASN A 62 16.30 -13.38 -8.05
CA ASN A 62 15.68 -12.12 -8.43
C ASN A 62 14.16 -12.26 -8.71
N LEU A 63 13.43 -12.63 -7.65
CA LEU A 63 12.00 -12.95 -7.72
C LEU A 63 11.16 -11.81 -8.33
N GLY A 64 11.53 -10.55 -8.07
CA GLY A 64 10.87 -9.39 -8.65
C GLY A 64 10.96 -9.35 -10.17
N ASP A 65 12.16 -9.49 -10.72
CA ASP A 65 12.38 -9.51 -12.17
C ASP A 65 11.72 -10.72 -12.82
N PHE A 66 11.79 -11.88 -12.16
CA PHE A 66 11.08 -13.08 -12.62
C PHE A 66 9.58 -12.86 -12.75
N MET A 67 8.95 -12.23 -11.76
CA MET A 67 7.52 -11.92 -11.81
C MET A 67 7.19 -11.00 -12.99
N HIS A 68 7.98 -9.96 -13.23
CA HIS A 68 7.78 -9.05 -14.35
C HIS A 68 7.85 -9.73 -15.72
N GLN A 69 8.73 -10.71 -15.88
CA GLN A 69 8.82 -11.51 -17.11
C GLN A 69 7.66 -12.49 -17.31
N ARG A 70 6.77 -12.61 -16.34
CA ARG A 70 5.63 -13.56 -16.33
C ARG A 70 4.28 -12.85 -16.19
N VAL A 71 4.23 -11.55 -16.52
CA VAL A 71 3.02 -10.72 -16.35
C VAL A 71 1.83 -11.25 -17.16
N ASP A 72 2.07 -11.80 -18.35
CA ASP A 72 1.03 -12.31 -19.24
C ASP A 72 0.97 -13.86 -19.32
N HIS A 73 1.60 -14.54 -18.35
CA HIS A 73 1.62 -16.00 -18.31
C HIS A 73 0.19 -16.59 -18.21
N PRO A 74 -0.15 -17.64 -19.01
CA PRO A 74 -1.49 -18.25 -19.06
C PRO A 74 -2.04 -18.73 -17.72
N HIS A 75 -1.16 -19.12 -16.79
CA HIS A 75 -1.54 -19.60 -15.47
C HIS A 75 -2.39 -18.59 -14.68
N TRP A 76 -2.29 -17.28 -14.96
CA TRP A 76 -3.17 -16.28 -14.34
C TRP A 76 -4.65 -16.52 -14.67
N GLN A 77 -4.97 -17.01 -15.87
CA GLN A 77 -6.33 -17.33 -16.26
C GLN A 77 -6.84 -18.61 -15.57
N GLU A 78 -5.98 -19.59 -15.37
CA GLU A 78 -6.34 -20.80 -14.59
C GLU A 78 -6.67 -20.43 -13.13
N LEU A 79 -5.89 -19.52 -12.53
CA LEU A 79 -6.15 -19.03 -11.18
C LEU A 79 -7.48 -18.26 -11.08
N LYS A 80 -7.88 -17.55 -12.12
CA LYS A 80 -9.18 -16.86 -12.20
C LYS A 80 -10.33 -17.81 -11.98
N GLU A 81 -10.28 -18.98 -12.62
CA GLU A 81 -11.38 -19.99 -12.52
C GLU A 81 -11.47 -20.57 -11.11
N LYS A 82 -10.36 -20.68 -10.40
CA LYS A 82 -10.32 -21.20 -9.02
C LYS A 82 -10.66 -20.15 -7.96
N CYS A 83 -10.21 -18.92 -8.11
CA CYS A 83 -10.28 -17.90 -7.08
C CYS A 83 -11.70 -17.36 -6.86
N LEU A 84 -12.14 -17.32 -5.62
CA LEU A 84 -13.44 -16.78 -5.22
C LEU A 84 -13.41 -15.25 -4.97
N ALA A 85 -12.24 -14.60 -5.03
CA ALA A 85 -12.05 -13.19 -4.71
C ALA A 85 -12.59 -12.79 -3.31
N CYS A 86 -12.58 -13.70 -2.35
CA CYS A 86 -13.17 -13.52 -1.02
C CYS A 86 -12.35 -12.65 -0.07
N GLY A 87 -11.10 -12.27 -0.41
CA GLY A 87 -10.25 -11.43 0.42
C GLY A 87 -9.57 -12.12 1.61
N SER A 88 -9.92 -13.37 1.95
CA SER A 88 -9.36 -14.07 3.12
C SER A 88 -7.83 -14.09 3.14
N CYS A 89 -7.20 -14.27 1.98
CA CYS A 89 -5.74 -14.31 1.84
C CYS A 89 -5.05 -12.98 2.15
N THR A 90 -5.74 -11.85 2.03
CA THR A 90 -5.22 -10.52 2.40
C THR A 90 -5.52 -10.20 3.85
N ASN A 91 -6.69 -10.57 4.35
CA ASN A 91 -7.12 -10.27 5.72
C ASN A 91 -6.29 -11.00 6.79
N VAL A 92 -5.76 -12.20 6.48
CA VAL A 92 -4.88 -12.95 7.39
C VAL A 92 -3.40 -12.68 7.19
N CYS A 93 -3.04 -11.89 6.18
CA CYS A 93 -1.63 -11.66 5.85
C CYS A 93 -1.03 -10.57 6.74
N PRO A 94 0.05 -10.85 7.50
CA PRO A 94 0.64 -9.88 8.41
C PRO A 94 1.30 -8.69 7.71
N THR A 95 1.58 -8.81 6.41
CA THR A 95 2.20 -7.76 5.59
C THR A 95 1.22 -7.13 4.59
N CYS A 96 -0.09 -7.42 4.66
CA CYS A 96 -1.11 -6.70 3.91
C CYS A 96 -1.63 -5.51 4.73
N PHE A 97 -1.79 -4.37 4.06
CA PHE A 97 -2.24 -3.13 4.67
C PHE A 97 -3.25 -2.39 3.78
N CYS A 98 -4.01 -3.12 2.95
CA CYS A 98 -5.08 -2.54 2.14
C CYS A 98 -6.15 -1.93 3.04
N PHE A 99 -6.53 -0.69 2.79
CA PHE A 99 -7.56 0.02 3.54
C PHE A 99 -8.38 0.92 2.61
N ALA A 100 -9.55 1.32 3.07
CA ALA A 100 -10.36 2.39 2.51
C ALA A 100 -10.48 3.51 3.55
N VAL A 101 -10.62 4.74 3.08
CA VAL A 101 -10.94 5.89 3.91
C VAL A 101 -12.43 6.18 3.78
N GLN A 102 -13.10 6.35 4.91
CA GLN A 102 -14.53 6.65 4.99
C GLN A 102 -14.74 7.88 5.87
N ASP A 103 -15.58 8.81 5.39
CA ASP A 103 -16.01 9.97 6.16
C ASP A 103 -17.42 9.72 6.70
N GLN A 104 -17.57 9.94 7.99
CA GLN A 104 -18.87 9.92 8.68
C GLN A 104 -19.14 11.31 9.23
N THR A 105 -20.22 11.94 8.78
CA THR A 105 -20.63 13.27 9.23
C THR A 105 -21.92 13.19 10.03
N ASP A 106 -22.10 14.11 10.97
CA ASP A 106 -23.37 14.30 11.64
C ASP A 106 -24.41 14.98 10.71
N LEU A 107 -25.65 15.01 11.14
CA LEU A 107 -26.74 15.64 10.35
C LEU A 107 -26.56 17.14 10.18
N SER A 108 -25.79 17.80 11.05
CA SER A 108 -25.53 19.23 10.97
C SER A 108 -24.44 19.57 9.94
N LEU A 109 -23.68 18.59 9.48
CA LEU A 109 -22.49 18.72 8.64
C LEU A 109 -21.38 19.59 9.26
N GLN A 110 -21.47 19.87 10.57
CA GLN A 110 -20.48 20.68 11.29
C GLN A 110 -19.36 19.82 11.90
N ASN A 111 -19.66 18.55 12.16
CA ASN A 111 -18.70 17.60 12.73
C ASN A 111 -18.66 16.33 11.90
N GLY A 112 -17.50 15.70 11.90
CA GLY A 112 -17.35 14.43 11.24
C GLY A 112 -16.09 13.70 11.69
N VAL A 113 -16.04 12.41 11.36
CA VAL A 113 -14.93 11.52 11.65
C VAL A 113 -14.45 10.92 10.35
N ARG A 114 -13.14 10.96 10.13
CA ARG A 114 -12.49 10.24 9.05
C ARG A 114 -11.89 8.95 9.59
N GLU A 115 -12.38 7.84 9.09
CA GLU A 115 -11.95 6.51 9.52
C GLU A 115 -11.19 5.79 8.42
N ARG A 116 -10.15 5.06 8.82
CA ARG A 116 -9.46 4.11 7.97
C ARG A 116 -9.93 2.72 8.33
N VAL A 117 -10.64 2.07 7.41
CA VAL A 117 -11.17 0.72 7.59
C VAL A 117 -10.41 -0.29 6.73
N TRP A 118 -10.30 -1.53 7.20
CA TRP A 118 -9.68 -2.59 6.42
C TRP A 118 -10.41 -2.81 5.10
N ASP A 119 -9.63 -3.02 4.03
CA ASP A 119 -10.11 -3.36 2.70
C ASP A 119 -9.21 -4.45 2.09
N SER A 120 -9.51 -4.89 0.89
CA SER A 120 -8.78 -5.96 0.22
C SER A 120 -8.60 -5.68 -1.27
N CYS A 121 -7.35 -5.81 -1.74
CA CYS A 121 -7.06 -5.74 -3.17
C CYS A 121 -7.75 -6.87 -3.99
N GLN A 122 -8.35 -7.86 -3.33
CA GLN A 122 -9.17 -8.89 -3.96
C GLN A 122 -10.62 -8.46 -4.22
N TYR A 123 -11.09 -7.40 -3.56
CA TYR A 123 -12.45 -6.91 -3.75
C TYR A 123 -12.59 -6.13 -5.05
N TYR A 124 -13.71 -6.32 -5.73
CA TYR A 124 -13.99 -5.67 -7.02
C TYR A 124 -13.89 -4.14 -6.94
N LYS A 125 -14.47 -3.57 -5.87
CA LYS A 125 -14.53 -2.12 -5.68
C LYS A 125 -13.23 -1.49 -5.18
N PHE A 126 -12.26 -2.25 -4.72
CA PHE A 126 -10.99 -1.72 -4.17
C PHE A 126 -10.24 -0.81 -5.15
N SER A 127 -10.30 -1.11 -6.45
CA SER A 127 -9.66 -0.31 -7.50
C SER A 127 -10.66 0.52 -8.32
N ARG A 128 -11.83 0.79 -7.75
CA ARG A 128 -12.84 1.64 -8.36
C ARG A 128 -12.49 3.10 -8.16
N VAL A 129 -12.56 3.86 -9.21
CA VAL A 129 -12.34 5.31 -9.22
C VAL A 129 -13.56 6.03 -9.79
N ALA A 130 -13.48 7.34 -9.97
CA ALA A 130 -14.54 8.14 -10.56
C ALA A 130 -15.10 7.51 -11.86
N MET A 131 -16.35 7.78 -12.19
CA MET A 131 -17.09 7.20 -13.33
C MET A 131 -17.25 5.68 -13.26
N ASP A 132 -17.24 5.10 -12.07
CA ASP A 132 -17.33 3.66 -11.85
C ASP A 132 -16.26 2.81 -12.57
N HIS A 133 -15.18 3.44 -13.03
CA HIS A 133 -14.09 2.71 -13.66
C HIS A 133 -13.35 1.85 -12.64
N VAL A 134 -13.18 0.58 -12.96
CA VAL A 134 -12.46 -0.39 -12.13
C VAL A 134 -11.21 -0.87 -12.86
N PHE A 135 -10.03 -0.50 -12.36
CA PHE A 135 -8.76 -0.89 -12.98
C PHE A 135 -8.51 -2.40 -12.99
N ARG A 136 -9.05 -3.13 -12.04
CA ARG A 136 -8.89 -4.57 -11.92
C ARG A 136 -10.24 -5.29 -11.82
N PRO A 137 -11.07 -5.24 -12.90
CA PRO A 137 -12.39 -5.86 -12.91
C PRO A 137 -12.32 -7.38 -12.91
N ASP A 138 -11.27 -7.94 -13.49
CA ASP A 138 -11.05 -9.37 -13.63
C ASP A 138 -10.38 -9.99 -12.39
N ARG A 139 -10.79 -11.21 -12.02
CA ARG A 139 -10.19 -11.96 -10.89
C ARG A 139 -8.73 -12.31 -11.13
N ALA A 140 -8.34 -12.64 -12.37
CA ALA A 140 -6.94 -12.89 -12.73
C ALA A 140 -6.08 -11.65 -12.44
N ALA A 141 -6.56 -10.46 -12.82
CA ALA A 141 -5.86 -9.21 -12.57
C ALA A 141 -5.69 -8.93 -11.06
N ARG A 142 -6.70 -9.25 -10.23
CA ARG A 142 -6.61 -9.05 -8.77
C ARG A 142 -5.67 -10.05 -8.09
N ILE A 143 -5.69 -11.33 -8.48
CA ILE A 143 -4.75 -12.34 -7.97
C ILE A 143 -3.32 -11.99 -8.39
N LYS A 144 -3.13 -11.68 -9.68
CA LYS A 144 -1.84 -11.23 -10.21
C LYS A 144 -1.33 -10.03 -9.42
N HIS A 145 -2.13 -8.98 -9.25
CA HIS A 145 -1.76 -7.80 -8.47
C HIS A 145 -1.32 -8.16 -7.05
N ARG A 146 -2.05 -9.03 -6.35
CA ARG A 146 -1.68 -9.47 -5.00
C ARG A 146 -0.30 -10.12 -4.96
N LEU A 147 -0.02 -11.04 -5.88
CA LEU A 147 1.27 -11.74 -5.89
C LEU A 147 2.42 -10.82 -6.35
N PHE A 148 2.18 -9.97 -7.34
CA PHE A 148 3.13 -8.93 -7.72
C PHE A 148 3.42 -7.96 -6.58
N HIS A 149 2.40 -7.56 -5.83
CA HIS A 149 2.62 -6.71 -4.65
C HIS A 149 3.55 -7.38 -3.64
N LYS A 150 3.41 -8.70 -3.41
CA LYS A 150 4.24 -9.45 -2.46
C LYS A 150 5.67 -9.73 -2.94
N PHE A 151 5.84 -10.01 -4.23
CA PHE A 151 7.07 -10.58 -4.76
C PHE A 151 7.86 -9.62 -5.67
N ALA A 152 7.25 -8.52 -6.10
CA ALA A 152 7.89 -7.55 -6.97
C ALA A 152 7.73 -6.11 -6.47
N TYR A 153 6.51 -5.58 -6.37
CA TYR A 153 6.30 -4.16 -6.07
C TYR A 153 6.77 -3.77 -4.67
N TYR A 154 6.60 -4.63 -3.68
CA TYR A 154 7.03 -4.38 -2.31
C TYR A 154 8.56 -4.32 -2.23
N GLU A 155 9.24 -5.24 -2.93
CA GLU A 155 10.70 -5.23 -3.03
C GLU A 155 11.22 -3.96 -3.70
N GLN A 156 10.58 -3.51 -4.78
CA GLN A 156 10.94 -2.27 -5.46
C GLN A 156 10.75 -1.01 -4.60
N GLN A 157 9.78 -1.03 -3.69
CA GLN A 157 9.45 0.11 -2.84
C GLN A 157 10.27 0.15 -1.55
N PHE A 158 10.58 -1.01 -0.97
CA PHE A 158 11.09 -1.15 0.39
C PHE A 158 12.35 -1.99 0.51
N ASP A 159 12.90 -2.47 -0.60
CA ASP A 159 14.08 -3.35 -0.68
C ASP A 159 13.93 -4.67 0.13
N VAL A 160 12.68 -5.09 0.35
CA VAL A 160 12.34 -6.36 1.03
C VAL A 160 11.17 -7.03 0.35
N VAL A 161 11.17 -8.37 0.34
CA VAL A 161 10.04 -9.16 -0.16
C VAL A 161 8.85 -9.03 0.78
N GLY A 162 7.67 -8.71 0.26
CA GLY A 162 6.44 -8.52 1.04
C GLY A 162 5.79 -9.83 1.54
N CYS A 163 6.52 -10.95 1.53
CA CYS A 163 6.05 -12.25 1.99
C CYS A 163 7.02 -12.84 3.03
N VAL A 164 6.51 -13.11 4.24
CA VAL A 164 7.29 -13.70 5.33
C VAL A 164 7.16 -15.23 5.42
N GLY A 165 6.58 -15.88 4.42
CA GLY A 165 6.49 -17.34 4.35
C GLY A 165 5.56 -18.00 5.38
N CYS A 166 4.74 -17.28 6.12
CA CYS A 166 3.96 -17.78 7.26
C CYS A 166 2.84 -18.78 6.92
N GLY A 167 2.49 -18.96 5.65
CA GLY A 167 1.49 -19.94 5.19
C GLY A 167 0.02 -19.64 5.51
N ARG A 168 -0.31 -18.58 6.28
CA ARG A 168 -1.69 -18.26 6.69
C ARG A 168 -2.63 -18.12 5.48
N CYS A 169 -2.18 -17.48 4.40
CA CYS A 169 -2.99 -17.30 3.19
C CYS A 169 -3.33 -18.63 2.49
N VAL A 170 -2.49 -19.66 2.62
CA VAL A 170 -2.75 -20.99 2.06
C VAL A 170 -3.71 -21.77 2.95
N SER A 171 -3.51 -21.72 4.27
CA SER A 171 -4.38 -22.44 5.20
C SER A 171 -5.80 -21.93 5.19
N THR A 172 -6.01 -20.59 5.09
CA THR A 172 -7.34 -19.97 5.09
C THR A 172 -8.01 -19.99 3.70
N CYS A 173 -7.26 -20.23 2.62
CA CYS A 173 -7.83 -20.24 1.27
C CYS A 173 -8.68 -21.50 1.05
N ILE A 174 -9.96 -21.30 0.78
CA ILE A 174 -10.91 -22.40 0.54
C ILE A 174 -10.47 -23.26 -0.66
N VAL A 175 -9.99 -22.64 -1.72
CA VAL A 175 -9.55 -23.30 -2.96
C VAL A 175 -8.04 -23.56 -2.99
N LYS A 176 -7.35 -23.36 -1.85
CA LYS A 176 -5.95 -23.70 -1.65
C LYS A 176 -4.99 -23.14 -2.69
N ILE A 177 -5.20 -21.87 -3.09
CA ILE A 177 -4.21 -21.14 -3.90
C ILE A 177 -2.96 -20.88 -3.06
N ASP A 178 -1.86 -21.41 -3.54
CA ASP A 178 -0.58 -21.47 -2.85
C ASP A 178 0.47 -20.66 -3.61
N PRO A 179 0.99 -19.55 -3.04
CA PRO A 179 1.98 -18.71 -3.72
C PRO A 179 3.23 -19.47 -4.21
N VAL A 180 3.70 -20.47 -3.44
CA VAL A 180 4.87 -21.28 -3.84
C VAL A 180 4.55 -22.09 -5.10
N LYS A 181 3.38 -22.75 -5.13
CA LYS A 181 2.95 -23.51 -6.31
C LYS A 181 2.65 -22.61 -7.51
N VAL A 182 2.15 -21.39 -7.27
CA VAL A 182 1.93 -20.42 -8.35
C VAL A 182 3.27 -20.01 -8.98
N VAL A 183 4.29 -19.69 -8.17
CA VAL A 183 5.61 -19.36 -8.71
C VAL A 183 6.22 -20.54 -9.46
N ALA A 184 6.10 -21.77 -8.94
CA ALA A 184 6.55 -22.97 -9.63
C ALA A 184 5.85 -23.16 -11.00
N ALA A 185 4.53 -22.97 -11.06
CA ALA A 185 3.79 -23.03 -12.33
C ALA A 185 4.19 -21.92 -13.32
N LEU A 186 4.56 -20.74 -12.81
CA LEU A 186 5.08 -19.65 -13.64
C LEU A 186 6.50 -19.93 -14.18
N GLN A 187 7.24 -20.88 -13.62
CA GLN A 187 8.54 -21.33 -14.17
C GLN A 187 8.37 -22.23 -15.39
N GLU A 188 7.21 -22.85 -15.55
CA GLU A 188 6.86 -23.68 -16.69
C GLU A 188 6.59 -22.79 -17.92
N GLY A 189 7.23 -23.05 -19.04
CA GLY A 189 7.11 -22.27 -20.28
C GLY A 189 8.23 -21.26 -20.51
N ALA A 190 8.36 -20.82 -21.77
CA ALA A 190 9.39 -19.85 -22.14
C ALA A 190 9.08 -18.45 -21.59
N PRO A 191 10.09 -17.72 -21.09
CA PRO A 191 9.91 -16.32 -20.69
C PRO A 191 9.58 -15.48 -21.92
N GLU A 192 8.52 -14.69 -21.81
CA GLU A 192 8.30 -13.62 -22.78
C GLU A 192 9.39 -12.57 -22.58
N GLN A 193 10.14 -12.28 -23.64
CA GLN A 193 11.24 -11.31 -23.60
C GLN A 193 10.65 -9.89 -23.57
N MET A 194 10.16 -9.47 -22.43
CA MET A 194 9.92 -8.06 -22.18
C MET A 194 11.08 -7.48 -21.36
N PRO A 195 11.68 -6.37 -21.79
CA PRO A 195 12.67 -5.69 -20.97
C PRO A 195 12.02 -5.29 -19.64
N ALA A 196 12.63 -5.67 -18.54
CA ALA A 196 12.19 -5.26 -17.21
C ALA A 196 12.24 -3.72 -17.12
N GLN A 197 11.13 -3.08 -17.37
CA GLN A 197 10.97 -1.67 -17.02
C GLN A 197 10.93 -1.62 -15.49
N ARG A 198 12.07 -1.37 -14.88
CA ARG A 198 12.14 -1.05 -13.45
C ARG A 198 11.42 0.27 -13.25
N PHE A 199 10.14 0.19 -12.93
CA PHE A 199 9.42 1.32 -12.38
C PHE A 199 10.00 1.56 -10.98
N ARG A 200 10.93 2.50 -10.89
CA ARG A 200 11.31 3.05 -9.59
C ARG A 200 10.25 4.11 -9.27
N PRO A 201 9.40 3.88 -8.25
CA PRO A 201 8.58 4.98 -7.76
C PRO A 201 9.53 6.09 -7.35
N THR A 202 9.35 7.27 -7.92
CA THR A 202 10.02 8.47 -7.42
C THR A 202 9.78 8.53 -5.92
N ARG A 203 10.85 8.79 -5.14
CA ARG A 203 10.72 8.94 -3.69
C ARG A 203 9.59 9.92 -3.44
N ARG A 204 8.62 9.50 -2.62
CA ARG A 204 7.56 10.39 -2.16
C ARG A 204 8.22 11.62 -1.59
N GLY A 205 7.82 12.81 -2.05
CA GLY A 205 8.13 14.05 -1.38
C GLY A 205 7.79 13.88 0.10
N SER A 206 8.60 14.41 0.98
CA SER A 206 8.35 14.35 2.41
C SER A 206 6.97 14.93 2.70
N CYS A 207 6.03 14.10 3.13
CA CYS A 207 4.77 14.60 3.66
C CYS A 207 5.11 15.32 4.99
N PRO A 208 4.78 16.60 5.16
CA PRO A 208 5.16 17.35 6.36
C PRO A 208 4.44 16.90 7.63
N SER A 209 3.40 16.05 7.56
CA SER A 209 2.69 15.55 8.72
C SER A 209 3.11 14.13 9.08
N GLU A 210 3.10 13.82 10.38
CA GLU A 210 3.27 12.46 10.91
C GLU A 210 2.18 11.50 10.40
N ASN A 211 1.02 12.03 10.03
CA ASN A 211 -0.08 11.26 9.47
C ASN A 211 -0.38 11.70 8.02
N PRO A 212 0.04 10.91 7.00
CA PRO A 212 -0.15 11.25 5.59
C PRO A 212 -1.63 11.25 5.14
N TYR A 213 -2.55 10.84 5.99
CA TYR A 213 -3.99 10.80 5.70
C TYR A 213 -4.77 11.98 6.29
N THR A 214 -4.10 12.87 7.03
CA THR A 214 -4.71 14.10 7.51
C THR A 214 -4.76 15.11 6.37
N PRO A 215 -5.95 15.56 5.94
CA PRO A 215 -6.05 16.55 4.88
C PRO A 215 -5.59 17.93 5.36
N TYR A 216 -4.95 18.66 4.47
CA TYR A 216 -4.60 20.06 4.70
C TYR A 216 -5.69 20.96 4.14
N PRO A 217 -6.24 21.87 4.93
CA PRO A 217 -7.23 22.84 4.44
C PRO A 217 -6.63 23.72 3.34
N ALA A 218 -7.40 23.89 2.27
CA ALA A 218 -7.07 24.77 1.16
C ALA A 218 -8.29 25.64 0.83
N VAL A 219 -8.04 26.83 0.31
CA VAL A 219 -9.06 27.78 -0.08
C VAL A 219 -9.03 27.99 -1.59
N ILE A 220 -10.19 28.13 -2.20
CA ILE A 220 -10.34 28.46 -3.63
C ILE A 220 -10.00 29.93 -3.83
N LYS A 221 -8.93 30.22 -4.55
CA LYS A 221 -8.49 31.59 -4.89
C LYS A 221 -9.13 32.10 -6.19
N ALA A 222 -9.33 31.20 -7.16
CA ALA A 222 -9.97 31.52 -8.43
C ALA A 222 -10.67 30.30 -9.02
N ILE A 223 -11.68 30.54 -9.82
CA ILE A 223 -12.36 29.51 -10.63
C ILE A 223 -12.42 30.03 -12.07
N LYS A 224 -11.88 29.25 -13.01
CA LYS A 224 -11.93 29.55 -14.44
C LYS A 224 -12.72 28.47 -15.17
N GLN A 225 -13.88 28.82 -15.71
CA GLN A 225 -14.67 27.90 -16.52
C GLN A 225 -13.93 27.61 -17.82
N GLN A 226 -13.73 26.34 -18.14
CA GLN A 226 -13.08 25.88 -19.37
C GLN A 226 -14.09 25.40 -20.40
N THR A 227 -15.04 24.56 -19.97
CA THR A 227 -16.14 24.07 -20.79
C THR A 227 -17.43 24.06 -19.96
N LYS A 228 -18.54 23.59 -20.52
CA LYS A 228 -19.83 23.50 -19.82
C LYS A 228 -19.75 22.73 -18.49
N ASP A 229 -18.91 21.72 -18.42
CA ASP A 229 -18.81 20.77 -17.31
C ASP A 229 -17.39 20.68 -16.69
N THR A 230 -16.47 21.55 -17.12
CA THR A 230 -15.06 21.52 -16.68
C THR A 230 -14.61 22.91 -16.27
N ALA A 231 -14.03 23.01 -15.08
CA ALA A 231 -13.44 24.25 -14.56
C ALA A 231 -12.03 24.01 -13.99
N THR A 232 -11.20 25.03 -14.04
CA THR A 232 -9.91 25.07 -13.35
C THR A 232 -10.07 25.83 -12.04
N TYR A 233 -9.69 25.19 -10.94
CA TYR A 233 -9.70 25.75 -9.59
C TYR A 233 -8.26 26.08 -9.20
N THR A 234 -7.99 27.34 -8.91
CA THR A 234 -6.74 27.78 -8.31
C THR A 234 -6.88 27.71 -6.80
N LEU A 235 -6.05 26.89 -6.15
CA LEU A 235 -6.11 26.60 -4.73
C LEU A 235 -4.84 27.10 -4.02
N ALA A 236 -4.96 27.48 -2.75
CA ALA A 236 -3.84 27.72 -1.86
C ALA A 236 -4.14 27.08 -0.50
N PHE A 237 -3.12 26.55 0.16
CA PHE A 237 -3.28 26.08 1.53
C PHE A 237 -3.57 27.27 2.47
N THR A 238 -4.35 27.01 3.52
CA THR A 238 -4.61 28.01 4.56
C THR A 238 -3.42 28.23 5.48
N ASP A 239 -2.54 27.25 5.57
CA ASP A 239 -1.28 27.32 6.30
C ASP A 239 -0.19 27.94 5.39
N GLU A 240 0.32 29.13 5.79
CA GLU A 240 1.29 29.87 5.00
C GLU A 240 2.65 29.16 4.92
N GLN A 241 3.08 28.47 5.97
CA GLN A 241 4.33 27.73 5.97
C GLN A 241 4.24 26.55 5.00
N LEU A 242 3.16 25.76 5.09
CA LEU A 242 2.91 24.66 4.17
C LEU A 242 2.84 25.15 2.73
N GLN A 243 2.18 26.30 2.49
CA GLN A 243 2.07 26.87 1.15
C GLN A 243 3.44 27.26 0.56
N GLN A 244 4.38 27.71 1.37
CA GLN A 244 5.73 28.06 0.93
C GLN A 244 6.60 26.83 0.68
N GLU A 245 6.44 25.80 1.51
CA GLU A 245 7.22 24.56 1.44
C GLU A 245 6.67 23.56 0.41
N TYR A 246 5.41 23.71 -0.01
CA TYR A 246 4.77 22.79 -0.92
C TYR A 246 5.40 22.79 -2.30
N THR A 247 5.88 21.64 -2.71
CA THR A 247 6.45 21.38 -4.03
C THR A 247 5.89 20.09 -4.60
N PHE A 248 5.79 20.01 -5.91
CA PHE A 248 5.33 18.82 -6.61
C PHE A 248 6.08 18.62 -7.92
N ASP A 249 6.14 17.39 -8.38
CA ASP A 249 6.71 17.05 -9.68
C ASP A 249 5.62 17.06 -10.77
N PRO A 250 5.96 17.42 -12.02
CA PRO A 250 5.03 17.31 -13.15
C PRO A 250 4.45 15.89 -13.26
N GLY A 251 3.13 15.81 -13.48
CA GLY A 251 2.41 14.54 -13.58
C GLY A 251 1.95 13.94 -12.25
N THR A 252 2.11 14.65 -11.15
CA THR A 252 1.57 14.27 -9.84
C THR A 252 0.12 14.71 -9.66
N PHE A 253 -0.52 14.22 -8.60
CA PHE A 253 -1.90 14.55 -8.23
C PHE A 253 -2.02 14.79 -6.73
N ASN A 254 -3.05 15.54 -6.35
CA ASN A 254 -3.50 15.64 -4.97
C ASN A 254 -4.75 14.77 -4.75
N MET A 255 -4.88 14.22 -3.55
CA MET A 255 -6.15 13.70 -3.07
C MET A 255 -7.01 14.90 -2.64
N VAL A 256 -7.86 15.37 -3.56
CA VAL A 256 -8.80 16.45 -3.26
C VAL A 256 -9.97 15.88 -2.46
N SER A 257 -10.23 16.45 -1.30
CA SER A 257 -11.20 15.97 -0.35
C SER A 257 -12.18 17.09 0.04
N VAL A 258 -13.46 16.78 0.06
CA VAL A 258 -14.49 17.62 0.67
C VAL A 258 -15.15 16.81 1.77
N PHE A 259 -15.13 17.36 2.98
CA PHE A 259 -15.58 16.64 4.16
C PHE A 259 -17.07 16.27 4.05
N GLY A 260 -17.40 15.00 4.30
CA GLY A 260 -18.76 14.48 4.16
C GLY A 260 -19.26 14.22 2.75
N VAL A 261 -18.46 14.56 1.72
CA VAL A 261 -18.80 14.31 0.31
C VAL A 261 -17.94 13.21 -0.28
N GLY A 262 -16.63 13.21 0.05
CA GLY A 262 -15.67 12.19 -0.40
C GLY A 262 -14.34 12.77 -0.84
N GLU A 263 -13.51 11.91 -1.42
CA GLU A 263 -12.20 12.30 -1.96
C GLU A 263 -11.94 11.65 -3.33
N ALA A 264 -11.11 12.30 -4.13
CA ALA A 264 -10.65 11.77 -5.42
C ALA A 264 -9.24 12.27 -5.75
N PRO A 265 -8.43 11.43 -6.44
CA PRO A 265 -7.17 11.88 -7.00
C PRO A 265 -7.42 12.80 -8.19
N ILE A 266 -6.94 14.03 -8.11
CA ILE A 266 -7.05 15.02 -9.17
C ILE A 266 -5.66 15.50 -9.55
N SER A 267 -5.30 15.35 -10.82
CA SER A 267 -4.00 15.80 -11.34
C SER A 267 -3.82 17.29 -11.11
N ILE A 268 -2.60 17.68 -10.75
CA ILE A 268 -2.20 19.09 -10.68
C ILE A 268 -2.03 19.58 -12.13
N SER A 269 -2.65 20.69 -12.48
CA SER A 269 -2.64 21.24 -13.86
C SER A 269 -1.81 22.51 -13.98
N SER A 270 -1.30 23.07 -12.88
CA SER A 270 -0.35 24.18 -12.89
C SER A 270 1.10 23.72 -13.12
N GLY A 271 1.97 24.64 -13.46
CA GLY A 271 3.42 24.41 -13.51
C GLY A 271 4.02 24.17 -12.12
N ALA A 272 5.05 23.33 -12.04
CA ALA A 272 5.72 23.03 -10.76
C ALA A 272 6.58 24.20 -10.24
N ASP A 273 6.86 25.17 -11.08
CA ASP A 273 7.61 26.42 -10.80
C ASP A 273 6.73 27.57 -10.29
N GLU A 274 5.40 27.42 -10.40
CA GLU A 274 4.44 28.39 -9.86
C GLU A 274 4.39 28.28 -8.34
N LYS A 275 4.70 29.39 -7.64
CA LYS A 275 4.69 29.45 -6.18
C LYS A 275 3.44 30.16 -5.66
N GLY A 276 2.98 29.71 -4.48
CA GLY A 276 1.88 30.39 -3.77
C GLY A 276 0.48 29.91 -4.13
N CYS A 277 0.33 29.07 -5.14
CA CYS A 277 -0.93 28.39 -5.49
C CYS A 277 -0.66 27.18 -6.39
N PHE A 278 -1.63 26.34 -6.52
CA PHE A 278 -1.63 25.20 -7.45
C PHE A 278 -3.02 25.07 -8.09
N GLU A 279 -3.09 24.44 -9.25
CA GLU A 279 -4.33 24.35 -10.00
C GLU A 279 -4.77 22.91 -10.21
N HIS A 280 -6.07 22.74 -10.21
CA HIS A 280 -6.73 21.50 -10.61
C HIS A 280 -7.79 21.79 -11.67
N THR A 281 -7.67 21.16 -12.83
CA THR A 281 -8.71 21.20 -13.87
C THR A 281 -9.62 20.00 -13.70
N ILE A 282 -10.87 20.27 -13.31
CA ILE A 282 -11.82 19.27 -12.82
C ILE A 282 -13.05 19.24 -13.72
N ARG A 283 -13.40 18.04 -14.19
CA ARG A 283 -14.66 17.78 -14.87
C ARG A 283 -15.70 17.25 -13.90
N ALA A 284 -16.92 17.77 -13.97
CA ALA A 284 -18.05 17.38 -13.13
C ALA A 284 -18.65 16.05 -13.63
N VAL A 285 -18.26 14.92 -12.98
CA VAL A 285 -18.68 13.57 -13.38
C VAL A 285 -19.09 12.64 -12.23
N GLY A 286 -18.78 12.98 -10.98
CA GLY A 286 -19.07 12.16 -9.79
C GLY A 286 -19.50 13.01 -8.61
N ASN A 287 -19.84 12.41 -7.48
CA ASN A 287 -20.35 13.14 -6.31
C ASN A 287 -19.45 14.31 -5.90
N LEU A 288 -18.18 14.04 -5.65
CA LEU A 288 -17.23 15.07 -5.25
C LEU A 288 -17.10 16.16 -6.33
N THR A 289 -16.87 15.79 -7.58
CA THR A 289 -16.62 16.75 -8.66
C THR A 289 -17.85 17.57 -9.02
N ASN A 290 -19.06 17.01 -8.89
CA ASN A 290 -20.31 17.78 -9.00
C ASN A 290 -20.48 18.73 -7.81
N PHE A 291 -20.13 18.29 -6.59
CA PHE A 291 -20.19 19.18 -5.42
C PHE A 291 -19.23 20.37 -5.57
N LEU A 292 -18.01 20.13 -6.06
CA LEU A 292 -17.04 21.20 -6.31
C LEU A 292 -17.57 22.31 -7.22
N THR A 293 -18.49 22.00 -8.16
CA THR A 293 -19.11 23.04 -9.02
C THR A 293 -20.04 23.98 -8.25
N THR A 294 -20.44 23.65 -7.05
CA THR A 294 -21.28 24.51 -6.19
C THR A 294 -20.46 25.46 -5.32
N LEU A 295 -19.16 25.21 -5.20
CA LEU A 295 -18.25 26.02 -4.41
C LEU A 295 -17.88 27.33 -5.13
N LYS A 296 -17.48 28.32 -4.34
CA LYS A 296 -17.15 29.68 -4.79
C LYS A 296 -15.72 30.03 -4.36
N VAL A 297 -15.22 31.12 -4.90
CA VAL A 297 -13.98 31.73 -4.42
C VAL A 297 -14.14 32.11 -2.97
N GLY A 298 -13.20 31.65 -2.16
CA GLY A 298 -13.17 31.84 -0.70
C GLY A 298 -13.64 30.62 0.11
N ASP A 299 -14.30 29.63 -0.52
CA ASP A 299 -14.67 28.37 0.15
C ASP A 299 -13.42 27.48 0.34
#